data_1a09523d62eb4fe517f4363ea8b0d6b6
#
_entry.id   1a09523d62eb4fe517f4363ea8b0d6b6
#
_cell.length_a   1.000
_cell.length_b   1.000
_cell.length_c   1.000
_cell.angle_alpha   90.00
_cell.angle_beta   90.00
_cell.angle_gamma   90.00
#
_symmetry.space_group_name_H-M   'P 1'
#
loop_
_entity.id
_entity.type
_entity.pdbx_description
1 polymer ?
#
loop_
_entity_poly.entity_id
_entity_poly.type
_entity_poly.pdbx_seq_one_letter_code
_entity_poly.pdbx_strand_id
1 'polypeptide(L)'
;MKKFIALALVLMAAITLFAGCKEEKTVVVGYTDYAPLNYLDENGKLIGFDTELAEAVFEGLGYKVIFKEIEWSAKYTDLNSGNIDCVWNGFTANSADDDGIQRADKVDFSYNYMENRQVVVVKKDSGIATAADLAGKQGAAESGSAGEGYAASFEGATIKGFLKQTDCLFEVKSGTAAFCVLDAQLAKSYCGKGDYADLQIVDALSSDVEFYAIGFKKGSELTANVNKQLEKLAADGTIAKLAEKYGLSNTAITDFADQK
;
A
#
# COMPACT_ATOMS: atom_id res chain seq x y z
N MET A 1 -55.97 -38.23 12.99
CA MET A 1 -55.72 -36.78 12.92
C MET A 1 -54.55 -36.30 13.81
N LYS A 2 -54.44 -36.67 15.10
CA LYS A 2 -53.34 -36.23 15.98
C LYS A 2 -51.90 -36.65 15.52
N LYS A 3 -51.76 -37.80 14.87
CA LYS A 3 -50.43 -38.31 14.37
C LYS A 3 -49.94 -37.58 13.11
N PHE A 4 -50.84 -37.05 12.27
CA PHE A 4 -50.44 -36.29 11.07
C PHE A 4 -50.06 -34.86 11.40
N ILE A 5 -50.62 -34.26 12.49
CA ILE A 5 -50.26 -32.92 12.94
C ILE A 5 -48.87 -32.89 13.56
N ALA A 6 -48.47 -33.95 14.28
CA ALA A 6 -47.12 -34.08 14.82
C ALA A 6 -46.04 -34.20 13.76
N LEU A 7 -46.32 -34.92 12.64
CA LEU A 7 -45.37 -35.06 11.53
C LEU A 7 -45.17 -33.76 10.74
N ALA A 8 -46.24 -32.98 10.57
CA ALA A 8 -46.19 -31.67 9.87
C ALA A 8 -45.39 -30.62 10.69
N LEU A 9 -45.49 -30.62 12.03
CA LEU A 9 -44.73 -29.76 12.91
C LEU A 9 -43.23 -30.11 12.94
N VAL A 10 -42.86 -31.37 12.85
CA VAL A 10 -41.44 -31.81 12.77
C VAL A 10 -40.85 -31.47 11.40
N LEU A 11 -41.61 -31.54 10.30
CA LEU A 11 -41.10 -31.11 8.99
C LEU A 11 -40.94 -29.58 8.93
N MET A 12 -41.81 -28.81 9.55
CA MET A 12 -41.68 -27.33 9.59
C MET A 12 -40.51 -26.86 10.49
N ALA A 13 -40.21 -27.59 11.55
CA ALA A 13 -39.03 -27.31 12.42
C ALA A 13 -37.69 -27.70 11.71
N ALA A 14 -37.70 -28.68 10.81
CA ALA A 14 -36.50 -29.05 10.03
C ALA A 14 -36.19 -28.06 8.91
N ILE A 15 -37.16 -27.32 8.40
CA ILE A 15 -36.96 -26.32 7.33
C ILE A 15 -36.36 -25.00 7.89
N THR A 16 -36.55 -24.70 9.15
CA THR A 16 -35.99 -23.49 9.79
C THR A 16 -34.53 -23.64 10.23
N LEU A 17 -33.95 -24.84 10.21
CA LEU A 17 -32.54 -25.11 10.54
C LEU A 17 -31.60 -24.97 9.34
N PHE A 18 -32.10 -24.74 8.14
CA PHE A 18 -31.35 -24.40 6.93
C PHE A 18 -31.38 -22.89 6.58
N ALA A 19 -31.66 -22.02 7.56
CA ALA A 19 -31.24 -20.63 7.45
C ALA A 19 -29.70 -20.64 7.49
N GLY A 20 -29.09 -20.90 6.34
CA GLY A 20 -27.66 -21.07 6.18
C GLY A 20 -26.93 -19.87 6.78
N CYS A 21 -26.04 -20.10 7.72
CA CYS A 21 -24.94 -19.17 7.96
C CYS A 21 -24.33 -18.89 6.59
N LYS A 22 -24.60 -17.72 6.03
CA LYS A 22 -23.90 -17.25 4.84
C LYS A 22 -22.45 -17.11 5.30
N GLU A 23 -21.60 -18.05 4.87
CA GLU A 23 -20.19 -17.99 5.22
C GLU A 23 -19.69 -16.60 4.82
N GLU A 24 -19.20 -15.83 5.77
CA GLU A 24 -18.73 -14.48 5.55
C GLU A 24 -17.49 -14.58 4.67
N LYS A 25 -17.58 -14.07 3.44
CA LYS A 25 -16.44 -14.05 2.55
C LYS A 25 -15.39 -13.11 3.12
N THR A 26 -14.17 -13.57 3.25
CA THR A 26 -13.03 -12.76 3.71
C THR A 26 -12.06 -12.49 2.58
N VAL A 27 -11.34 -11.38 2.68
CA VAL A 27 -10.21 -11.04 1.83
C VAL A 27 -9.05 -10.58 2.72
N VAL A 28 -7.85 -11.08 2.46
CA VAL A 28 -6.64 -10.76 3.22
C VAL A 28 -5.83 -9.74 2.43
N VAL A 29 -5.69 -8.53 2.99
CA VAL A 29 -4.95 -7.40 2.40
C VAL A 29 -3.57 -7.32 3.07
N GLY A 30 -2.50 -7.50 2.28
CA GLY A 30 -1.13 -7.33 2.74
C GLY A 30 -0.71 -5.87 2.73
N TYR A 31 -0.13 -5.39 3.84
CA TYR A 31 0.35 -4.02 3.99
C TYR A 31 1.65 -3.94 4.80
N THR A 32 2.35 -2.81 4.74
CA THR A 32 3.44 -2.42 5.65
C THR A 32 3.07 -1.12 6.38
N ASP A 33 3.75 -0.80 7.49
CA ASP A 33 3.57 0.48 8.20
C ASP A 33 4.01 1.65 7.32
N TYR A 34 3.05 2.41 6.83
CA TYR A 34 3.25 3.48 5.85
C TYR A 34 2.22 4.60 6.02
N ALA A 35 2.47 5.58 6.92
CA ALA A 35 1.63 6.76 7.01
C ALA A 35 1.78 7.66 5.75
N PRO A 36 0.68 8.20 5.18
CA PRO A 36 -0.69 8.19 5.69
C PRO A 36 -1.58 7.09 5.06
N LEU A 37 -0.99 6.04 4.42
CA LEU A 37 -1.73 5.01 3.68
C LEU A 37 -2.24 3.89 4.60
N ASN A 38 -1.34 3.27 5.37
CA ASN A 38 -1.66 2.22 6.35
C ASN A 38 -0.79 2.44 7.59
N TYR A 39 -1.36 2.80 8.72
CA TYR A 39 -0.63 3.04 9.96
C TYR A 39 -1.53 2.89 11.18
N LEU A 40 -0.93 2.71 12.35
CA LEU A 40 -1.67 2.61 13.60
C LEU A 40 -1.92 4.01 14.20
N ASP A 41 -3.13 4.27 14.64
CA ASP A 41 -3.45 5.45 15.43
C ASP A 41 -2.94 5.32 16.87
N GLU A 42 -3.14 6.35 17.70
CA GLU A 42 -2.74 6.38 19.11
C GLU A 42 -3.37 5.26 19.97
N ASN A 43 -4.48 4.67 19.50
CA ASN A 43 -5.17 3.57 20.18
C ASN A 43 -4.77 2.19 19.64
N GLY A 44 -3.84 2.13 18.69
CA GLY A 44 -3.41 0.91 18.03
C GLY A 44 -4.39 0.38 16.98
N LYS A 45 -5.32 1.20 16.50
CA LYS A 45 -6.22 0.86 15.40
C LYS A 45 -5.52 1.15 14.06
N LEU A 46 -5.58 0.20 13.13
CA LEU A 46 -5.11 0.42 11.76
C LEU A 46 -6.05 1.40 11.05
N ILE A 47 -5.48 2.48 10.53
CA ILE A 47 -6.13 3.55 9.79
C ILE A 47 -5.27 3.94 8.58
N GLY A 48 -5.76 4.83 7.75
CA GLY A 48 -5.04 5.38 6.60
C GLY A 48 -5.86 5.34 5.33
N PHE A 49 -5.38 6.03 4.31
CA PHE A 49 -6.08 6.14 3.05
C PHE A 49 -6.30 4.77 2.39
N ASP A 50 -5.24 3.95 2.27
CA ASP A 50 -5.32 2.63 1.67
C ASP A 50 -6.16 1.68 2.54
N THR A 51 -6.04 1.78 3.88
CA THR A 51 -6.85 0.98 4.81
C THR A 51 -8.34 1.24 4.60
N GLU A 52 -8.77 2.51 4.66
CA GLU A 52 -10.19 2.84 4.56
C GLU A 52 -10.73 2.68 3.15
N LEU A 53 -9.90 2.89 2.12
CA LEU A 53 -10.31 2.62 0.73
C LEU A 53 -10.47 1.12 0.48
N ALA A 54 -9.58 0.27 1.03
CA ALA A 54 -9.70 -1.18 0.95
C ALA A 54 -10.98 -1.68 1.65
N GLU A 55 -11.29 -1.17 2.85
CA GLU A 55 -12.56 -1.46 3.54
C GLU A 55 -13.75 -1.10 2.65
N ALA A 56 -13.81 0.13 2.11
CA ALA A 56 -14.92 0.58 1.27
C ALA A 56 -15.08 -0.24 -0.02
N VAL A 57 -13.97 -0.62 -0.67
CA VAL A 57 -13.99 -1.45 -1.88
C VAL A 57 -14.51 -2.85 -1.57
N PHE A 58 -13.94 -3.52 -0.58
CA PHE A 58 -14.26 -4.92 -0.31
C PHE A 58 -15.60 -5.11 0.39
N GLU A 59 -16.03 -4.18 1.25
CA GLU A 59 -17.40 -4.15 1.77
C GLU A 59 -18.42 -4.02 0.64
N GLY A 60 -18.16 -3.14 -0.34
CA GLY A 60 -18.99 -2.99 -1.52
C GLY A 60 -19.07 -4.24 -2.40
N LEU A 61 -18.08 -5.13 -2.30
CA LEU A 61 -18.05 -6.45 -2.96
C LEU A 61 -18.59 -7.58 -2.06
N GLY A 62 -18.96 -7.29 -0.81
CA GLY A 62 -19.52 -8.25 0.15
C GLY A 62 -18.47 -9.12 0.84
N TYR A 63 -17.24 -8.61 0.99
CA TYR A 63 -16.16 -9.23 1.75
C TYR A 63 -15.92 -8.50 3.06
N LYS A 64 -15.46 -9.23 4.06
CA LYS A 64 -14.83 -8.69 5.25
C LYS A 64 -13.32 -8.63 5.03
N VAL A 65 -12.73 -7.49 5.30
CA VAL A 65 -11.30 -7.28 5.16
C VAL A 65 -10.56 -7.78 6.40
N ILE A 66 -9.45 -8.49 6.16
CA ILE A 66 -8.46 -8.87 7.16
C ILE A 66 -7.15 -8.24 6.70
N PHE A 67 -6.62 -7.30 7.49
CA PHE A 67 -5.33 -6.71 7.22
C PHE A 67 -4.21 -7.57 7.83
N LYS A 68 -3.17 -7.84 7.04
CA LYS A 68 -1.99 -8.59 7.44
C LYS A 68 -0.74 -7.80 7.15
N GLU A 69 0.01 -7.45 8.18
CA GLU A 69 1.32 -6.85 8.01
C GLU A 69 2.28 -7.87 7.39
N ILE A 70 3.01 -7.46 6.34
CA ILE A 70 3.96 -8.29 5.60
C ILE A 70 5.34 -7.62 5.58
N GLU A 71 6.37 -8.37 5.24
CA GLU A 71 7.64 -7.80 4.79
C GLU A 71 7.52 -7.47 3.30
N TRP A 72 7.90 -6.25 2.90
CA TRP A 72 7.73 -5.81 1.50
C TRP A 72 8.47 -6.70 0.51
N SER A 73 9.66 -7.17 0.86
CA SER A 73 10.45 -8.12 0.05
C SER A 73 9.76 -9.47 -0.16
N ALA A 74 8.84 -9.86 0.72
CA ALA A 74 8.08 -11.12 0.65
C ALA A 74 6.74 -11.02 -0.10
N LYS A 75 6.34 -9.85 -0.57
CA LYS A 75 5.02 -9.57 -1.19
C LYS A 75 4.57 -10.58 -2.23
N TYR A 76 5.48 -10.98 -3.14
CA TYR A 76 5.17 -11.96 -4.19
C TYR A 76 5.03 -13.38 -3.64
N THR A 77 5.83 -13.74 -2.65
CA THR A 77 5.74 -15.05 -1.98
C THR A 77 4.41 -15.18 -1.26
N ASP A 78 4.01 -14.15 -0.54
CA ASP A 78 2.74 -14.13 0.19
C ASP A 78 1.53 -14.17 -0.76
N LEU A 79 1.55 -13.41 -1.87
CA LEU A 79 0.51 -13.47 -2.91
C LEU A 79 0.44 -14.86 -3.57
N ASN A 80 1.58 -15.42 -3.96
CA ASN A 80 1.61 -16.69 -4.69
C ASN A 80 1.21 -17.88 -3.82
N SER A 81 1.54 -17.86 -2.53
CA SER A 81 1.15 -18.89 -1.56
C SER A 81 -0.31 -18.78 -1.08
N GLY A 82 -0.97 -17.65 -1.35
CA GLY A 82 -2.31 -17.38 -0.86
C GLY A 82 -2.36 -16.96 0.61
N ASN A 83 -1.22 -16.51 1.17
CA ASN A 83 -1.16 -15.92 2.51
C ASN A 83 -1.86 -14.57 2.58
N ILE A 84 -1.93 -13.87 1.43
CA ILE A 84 -2.69 -12.65 1.18
C ILE A 84 -3.38 -12.77 -0.19
N ASP A 85 -4.49 -12.06 -0.37
CA ASP A 85 -5.24 -12.02 -1.62
C ASP A 85 -4.81 -10.84 -2.50
N CYS A 86 -4.34 -9.77 -1.89
CA CYS A 86 -3.77 -8.61 -2.58
C CYS A 86 -2.72 -7.89 -1.72
N VAL A 87 -1.86 -7.12 -2.38
CA VAL A 87 -0.97 -6.12 -1.76
C VAL A 87 -1.58 -4.75 -2.00
N TRP A 88 -1.90 -4.03 -0.92
CA TRP A 88 -2.46 -2.69 -0.99
C TRP A 88 -1.76 -1.77 -0.01
N ASN A 89 -0.68 -1.15 -0.47
CA ASN A 89 0.20 -0.35 0.38
C ASN A 89 1.20 0.47 -0.49
N GLY A 90 0.67 1.35 -1.34
CA GLY A 90 1.55 2.15 -2.19
C GLY A 90 2.39 1.29 -3.16
N PHE A 91 1.81 0.30 -3.82
CA PHE A 91 2.54 -0.59 -4.71
C PHE A 91 2.73 0.05 -6.09
N THR A 92 3.94 0.53 -6.38
CA THR A 92 4.31 1.15 -7.68
C THR A 92 4.12 0.16 -8.82
N ALA A 93 3.20 0.45 -9.73
CA ALA A 93 2.82 -0.44 -10.83
C ALA A 93 3.73 -0.32 -12.07
N ASN A 94 4.25 0.89 -12.31
CA ASN A 94 5.04 1.23 -13.51
C ASN A 94 6.56 1.16 -13.27
N SER A 95 7.03 0.24 -12.43
CA SER A 95 8.46 0.01 -12.18
C SER A 95 8.84 -1.45 -12.41
N ALA A 96 10.14 -1.68 -12.61
CA ALA A 96 10.75 -3.01 -12.51
C ALA A 96 11.27 -3.26 -11.09
N ASP A 97 11.44 -4.54 -10.74
CA ASP A 97 12.20 -4.95 -9.56
C ASP A 97 13.70 -5.09 -9.87
N ASP A 98 14.52 -5.42 -8.88
CA ASP A 98 15.98 -5.53 -8.99
C ASP A 98 16.45 -6.58 -10.00
N ASP A 99 15.59 -7.57 -10.32
CA ASP A 99 15.84 -8.57 -11.37
C ASP A 99 15.57 -8.04 -12.79
N GLY A 100 15.17 -6.78 -12.94
CA GLY A 100 14.83 -6.11 -14.20
C GLY A 100 13.47 -6.49 -14.76
N ILE A 101 12.70 -7.35 -14.08
CA ILE A 101 11.35 -7.76 -14.52
C ILE A 101 10.34 -6.71 -14.10
N GLN A 102 9.49 -6.29 -15.04
CA GLN A 102 8.41 -5.35 -14.74
C GLN A 102 7.46 -5.95 -13.71
N ARG A 103 7.04 -5.17 -12.71
CA ARG A 103 6.10 -5.61 -11.68
C ARG A 103 4.78 -6.07 -12.27
N ALA A 104 4.34 -5.40 -13.36
CA ALA A 104 3.16 -5.80 -14.12
C ALA A 104 3.26 -7.18 -14.80
N ASP A 105 4.46 -7.74 -14.96
CA ASP A 105 4.64 -9.11 -15.45
C ASP A 105 4.49 -10.15 -14.32
N LYS A 106 4.70 -9.74 -13.06
CA LYS A 106 4.64 -10.61 -11.88
C LYS A 106 3.25 -10.69 -11.24
N VAL A 107 2.47 -9.60 -11.32
CA VAL A 107 1.12 -9.49 -10.71
C VAL A 107 0.14 -8.84 -11.68
N ASP A 108 -1.16 -9.02 -11.43
CA ASP A 108 -2.19 -8.21 -12.07
C ASP A 108 -2.45 -6.99 -11.20
N PHE A 109 -2.35 -5.80 -11.79
CA PHE A 109 -2.64 -4.55 -11.10
C PHE A 109 -4.08 -4.09 -11.34
N SER A 110 -4.65 -3.44 -10.32
CA SER A 110 -5.85 -2.63 -10.49
C SER A 110 -5.57 -1.39 -11.34
N TYR A 111 -6.58 -0.55 -11.54
CA TYR A 111 -6.35 0.84 -11.93
C TYR A 111 -5.39 1.53 -10.96
N ASN A 112 -4.60 2.45 -11.48
CA ASN A 112 -3.77 3.33 -10.67
C ASN A 112 -4.66 4.26 -9.86
N TYR A 113 -4.51 4.27 -8.54
CA TYR A 113 -5.36 5.07 -7.65
C TYR A 113 -4.63 6.26 -7.03
N MET A 114 -3.30 6.35 -7.19
CA MET A 114 -2.51 7.44 -6.63
C MET A 114 -1.22 7.68 -7.42
N GLU A 115 -0.78 8.95 -7.48
CA GLU A 115 0.55 9.34 -7.95
C GLU A 115 1.54 9.40 -6.77
N ASN A 116 2.78 9.02 -7.04
CA ASN A 116 3.89 9.11 -6.10
C ASN A 116 5.20 9.48 -6.82
N ARG A 117 6.26 9.65 -6.05
CA ARG A 117 7.67 9.75 -6.47
C ARG A 117 8.54 9.17 -5.38
N GLN A 118 9.70 8.69 -5.77
CA GLN A 118 10.77 8.42 -4.82
C GLN A 118 11.51 9.71 -4.52
N VAL A 119 11.84 9.96 -3.25
CA VAL A 119 12.52 11.18 -2.81
C VAL A 119 13.71 10.84 -1.91
N VAL A 120 14.75 11.66 -1.99
CA VAL A 120 15.89 11.59 -1.07
C VAL A 120 15.60 12.40 0.18
N VAL A 121 15.78 11.78 1.34
CA VAL A 121 15.67 12.42 2.66
C VAL A 121 17.03 12.46 3.31
N VAL A 122 17.37 13.62 3.88
CA VAL A 122 18.66 13.90 4.54
C VAL A 122 18.45 14.71 5.81
N LYS A 123 19.49 14.85 6.65
CA LYS A 123 19.51 15.88 7.69
C LYS A 123 19.59 17.28 7.07
N LYS A 124 18.93 18.26 7.69
CA LYS A 124 18.91 19.65 7.22
C LYS A 124 20.30 20.29 7.12
N ASP A 125 21.23 19.86 7.95
CA ASP A 125 22.63 20.33 8.01
C ASP A 125 23.62 19.45 7.23
N SER A 126 23.14 18.46 6.46
CA SER A 126 23.97 17.49 5.72
C SER A 126 24.83 18.10 4.61
N GLY A 127 24.40 19.24 4.06
CA GLY A 127 25.02 19.84 2.87
C GLY A 127 24.72 19.11 1.55
N ILE A 128 23.91 18.05 1.57
CA ILE A 128 23.51 17.28 0.38
C ILE A 128 22.40 18.03 -0.37
N ALA A 129 22.64 18.37 -1.63
CA ALA A 129 21.70 19.09 -2.50
C ALA A 129 21.58 18.47 -3.91
N THR A 130 22.59 17.73 -4.35
CA THR A 130 22.68 17.14 -5.70
C THR A 130 23.05 15.66 -5.64
N ALA A 131 22.83 14.94 -6.72
CA ALA A 131 23.23 13.52 -6.82
C ALA A 131 24.73 13.30 -6.63
N ALA A 132 25.56 14.24 -7.08
CA ALA A 132 27.00 14.17 -6.89
C ALA A 132 27.43 14.18 -5.41
N ASP A 133 26.63 14.82 -4.52
CA ASP A 133 26.91 14.86 -3.09
C ASP A 133 26.66 13.51 -2.40
N LEU A 134 26.00 12.55 -3.07
CA LEU A 134 25.73 11.21 -2.56
C LEU A 134 26.90 10.24 -2.81
N ALA A 135 27.82 10.57 -3.71
CA ALA A 135 28.99 9.74 -4.00
C ALA A 135 29.83 9.50 -2.75
N GLY A 136 30.23 8.24 -2.52
CA GLY A 136 30.98 7.79 -1.35
C GLY A 136 30.18 7.76 -0.05
N LYS A 137 28.87 8.04 -0.07
CA LYS A 137 28.01 8.01 1.12
C LYS A 137 27.20 6.73 1.20
N GLN A 138 26.86 6.36 2.43
CA GLN A 138 25.91 5.28 2.70
C GLN A 138 24.50 5.82 2.72
N GLY A 139 23.62 5.23 1.89
CA GLY A 139 22.19 5.44 1.86
C GLY A 139 21.42 4.26 2.44
N ALA A 140 20.15 4.46 2.75
CA ALA A 140 19.22 3.47 3.21
C ALA A 140 17.98 3.45 2.33
N ALA A 141 17.43 2.25 2.06
CA ALA A 141 16.15 2.07 1.38
C ALA A 141 15.46 0.79 1.89
N GLU A 142 14.14 0.68 1.70
CA GLU A 142 13.42 -0.56 2.01
C GLU A 142 13.70 -1.61 0.93
N SER A 143 14.08 -2.82 1.35
CA SER A 143 14.45 -3.91 0.43
C SER A 143 13.30 -4.32 -0.48
N GLY A 144 13.56 -4.41 -1.80
CA GLY A 144 12.57 -4.75 -2.83
C GLY A 144 11.58 -3.62 -3.13
N SER A 145 11.83 -2.38 -2.65
CA SER A 145 11.02 -1.21 -2.95
C SER A 145 11.44 -0.54 -4.27
N ALA A 146 10.58 0.34 -4.81
CA ALA A 146 10.96 1.23 -5.91
C ALA A 146 12.05 2.22 -5.46
N GLY A 147 12.05 2.57 -4.17
CA GLY A 147 13.05 3.42 -3.55
C GLY A 147 14.45 2.80 -3.55
N GLU A 148 14.58 1.49 -3.35
CA GLU A 148 15.86 0.80 -3.45
C GLU A 148 16.40 0.87 -4.89
N GLY A 149 15.54 0.60 -5.89
CA GLY A 149 15.91 0.73 -7.30
C GLY A 149 16.33 2.16 -7.67
N TYR A 150 15.61 3.18 -7.20
CA TYR A 150 16.00 4.58 -7.42
C TYR A 150 17.31 4.93 -6.71
N ALA A 151 17.49 4.47 -5.47
CA ALA A 151 18.73 4.67 -4.72
C ALA A 151 19.95 4.06 -5.41
N ALA A 152 19.79 2.89 -6.02
CA ALA A 152 20.85 2.21 -6.77
C ALA A 152 21.32 2.99 -8.01
N SER A 153 20.54 3.94 -8.52
CA SER A 153 20.91 4.81 -9.64
C SER A 153 21.94 5.89 -9.27
N PHE A 154 22.18 6.15 -7.99
CA PHE A 154 23.12 7.18 -7.53
C PHE A 154 24.56 6.65 -7.60
N GLU A 155 25.32 7.14 -8.59
CA GLU A 155 26.68 6.71 -8.84
C GLU A 155 27.60 6.93 -7.63
N GLY A 156 28.32 5.89 -7.23
CA GLY A 156 29.26 5.92 -6.12
C GLY A 156 28.65 5.89 -4.72
N ALA A 157 27.33 5.87 -4.59
CA ALA A 157 26.65 5.63 -3.32
C ALA A 157 26.62 4.14 -2.98
N THR A 158 26.57 3.82 -1.68
CA THR A 158 26.36 2.44 -1.20
C THR A 158 25.02 2.36 -0.51
N ILE A 159 24.14 1.48 -0.97
CA ILE A 159 22.78 1.38 -0.42
C ILE A 159 22.68 0.15 0.48
N LYS A 160 22.14 0.37 1.69
CA LYS A 160 21.81 -0.67 2.65
C LYS A 160 20.29 -0.86 2.68
N GLY A 161 19.84 -2.08 2.43
CA GLY A 161 18.43 -2.47 2.51
C GLY A 161 17.95 -2.63 3.95
N PHE A 162 16.71 -2.23 4.22
CA PHE A 162 16.01 -2.36 5.50
C PHE A 162 14.63 -3.00 5.29
N LEU A 163 14.01 -3.45 6.39
CA LEU A 163 12.69 -4.09 6.31
C LEU A 163 11.54 -3.10 6.14
N LYS A 164 11.72 -1.85 6.61
CA LYS A 164 10.69 -0.82 6.59
C LYS A 164 11.27 0.53 6.17
N GLN A 165 10.47 1.35 5.49
CA GLN A 165 10.85 2.72 5.16
C GLN A 165 11.09 3.58 6.43
N THR A 166 10.33 3.34 7.49
CA THR A 166 10.51 4.03 8.78
C THR A 166 11.85 3.73 9.44
N ASP A 167 12.42 2.52 9.25
CA ASP A 167 13.76 2.19 9.70
C ASP A 167 14.82 3.04 8.97
N CYS A 168 14.60 3.30 7.66
CA CYS A 168 15.50 4.14 6.88
C CYS A 168 15.54 5.60 7.40
N LEU A 169 14.40 6.15 7.83
CA LEU A 169 14.35 7.47 8.49
C LEU A 169 15.16 7.49 9.77
N PHE A 170 15.05 6.43 10.57
CA PHE A 170 15.82 6.29 11.81
C PHE A 170 17.33 6.24 11.55
N GLU A 171 17.78 5.55 10.51
CA GLU A 171 19.20 5.48 10.13
C GLU A 171 19.75 6.86 9.75
N VAL A 172 18.97 7.68 9.03
CA VAL A 172 19.38 9.07 8.73
C VAL A 172 19.40 9.93 9.99
N LYS A 173 18.36 9.83 10.83
CA LYS A 173 18.28 10.56 12.10
C LYS A 173 19.45 10.26 13.02
N SER A 174 19.82 8.97 13.17
CA SER A 174 20.95 8.54 14.00
C SER A 174 22.32 8.92 13.42
N GLY A 175 22.38 9.20 12.10
CA GLY A 175 23.62 9.48 11.38
C GLY A 175 24.35 8.23 10.90
N THR A 176 23.74 7.04 10.99
CA THR A 176 24.28 5.79 10.45
C THR A 176 24.23 5.80 8.92
N ALA A 177 23.15 6.38 8.33
CA ALA A 177 23.07 6.68 6.91
C ALA A 177 23.14 8.19 6.68
N ALA A 178 23.78 8.60 5.57
CA ALA A 178 23.84 10.01 5.17
C ALA A 178 22.51 10.45 4.52
N PHE A 179 21.81 9.55 3.89
CA PHE A 179 20.52 9.77 3.23
C PHE A 179 19.68 8.50 3.24
N CYS A 180 18.39 8.63 2.97
CA CYS A 180 17.55 7.49 2.58
C CYS A 180 16.69 7.88 1.39
N VAL A 181 16.20 6.85 0.68
CA VAL A 181 15.24 7.01 -0.41
C VAL A 181 13.92 6.39 0.03
N LEU A 182 12.86 7.17 -0.09
CA LEU A 182 11.53 6.84 0.40
C LEU A 182 10.47 7.29 -0.58
N ASP A 183 9.28 6.73 -0.44
CA ASP A 183 8.07 7.25 -1.05
C ASP A 183 7.77 8.67 -0.55
N ALA A 184 7.44 9.58 -1.47
CA ALA A 184 7.19 10.98 -1.14
C ALA A 184 6.03 11.17 -0.14
N GLN A 185 5.01 10.32 -0.19
CA GLN A 185 3.88 10.41 0.73
C GLN A 185 4.31 10.08 2.16
N LEU A 186 5.14 9.04 2.35
CA LEU A 186 5.71 8.70 3.65
C LEU A 186 6.66 9.81 4.12
N ALA A 187 7.60 10.24 3.28
CA ALA A 187 8.55 11.28 3.63
C ALA A 187 7.86 12.58 4.09
N LYS A 188 6.80 13.03 3.41
CA LYS A 188 5.99 14.20 3.80
C LYS A 188 5.27 14.03 5.14
N SER A 189 4.95 12.79 5.52
CA SER A 189 4.28 12.53 6.80
C SER A 189 5.22 12.70 7.99
N TYR A 190 6.51 12.45 7.83
CA TYR A 190 7.50 12.46 8.91
C TYR A 190 8.47 13.62 8.87
N CYS A 191 9.04 13.98 7.71
CA CYS A 191 10.11 14.98 7.61
C CYS A 191 9.65 16.35 8.10
N GLY A 192 10.50 16.98 8.92
CA GLY A 192 10.22 18.30 9.50
C GLY A 192 9.25 18.27 10.68
N LYS A 193 8.84 17.10 11.18
CA LYS A 193 7.84 16.95 12.24
C LYS A 193 8.36 16.05 13.37
N GLY A 194 7.90 16.33 14.60
CA GLY A 194 8.15 15.50 15.77
C GLY A 194 9.62 15.06 15.91
N ASP A 195 9.82 13.76 16.03
CA ASP A 195 11.14 13.15 16.15
C ASP A 195 12.02 13.29 14.91
N TYR A 196 11.48 13.65 13.77
CA TYR A 196 12.17 13.86 12.49
C TYR A 196 12.18 15.33 12.05
N ALA A 197 12.07 16.26 13.01
CA ALA A 197 12.07 17.71 12.76
C ALA A 197 13.36 18.21 12.10
N ASP A 198 14.46 17.50 12.27
CA ASP A 198 15.79 17.78 11.69
C ASP A 198 16.01 17.16 10.30
N LEU A 199 15.07 16.36 9.81
CA LEU A 199 15.11 15.78 8.47
C LEU A 199 14.37 16.65 7.45
N GLN A 200 14.81 16.55 6.18
CA GLN A 200 14.21 17.24 5.05
C GLN A 200 14.25 16.37 3.78
N ILE A 201 13.30 16.62 2.91
CA ILE A 201 13.30 16.11 1.53
C ILE A 201 14.20 17.01 0.69
N VAL A 202 15.00 16.42 -0.20
CA VAL A 202 15.77 17.14 -1.21
C VAL A 202 14.99 17.11 -2.52
N ASP A 203 14.19 18.15 -2.80
CA ASP A 203 13.26 18.20 -3.94
C ASP A 203 13.95 17.97 -5.29
N ALA A 204 15.21 18.42 -5.44
CA ALA A 204 16.00 18.22 -6.66
C ALA A 204 16.37 16.74 -6.90
N LEU A 205 16.22 15.88 -5.90
CA LEU A 205 16.53 14.44 -5.94
C LEU A 205 15.24 13.63 -5.82
N SER A 206 14.31 13.89 -6.73
CA SER A 206 13.06 13.13 -6.87
C SER A 206 13.08 12.32 -8.17
N SER A 207 12.49 11.13 -8.14
CA SER A 207 12.28 10.33 -9.35
C SER A 207 11.23 10.95 -10.28
N ASP A 208 11.05 10.38 -11.45
CA ASP A 208 9.85 10.60 -12.26
C ASP A 208 8.59 10.17 -11.50
N VAL A 209 7.43 10.58 -12.03
CA VAL A 209 6.13 10.17 -11.46
C VAL A 209 5.96 8.66 -11.59
N GLU A 210 5.55 8.06 -10.51
CA GLU A 210 5.13 6.68 -10.44
C GLU A 210 3.67 6.58 -9.99
N PHE A 211 3.05 5.42 -10.23
CA PHE A 211 1.65 5.20 -9.94
C PHE A 211 1.47 4.02 -9.01
N TYR A 212 0.65 4.20 -7.98
CA TYR A 212 0.25 3.11 -7.10
C TYR A 212 -0.99 2.42 -7.62
N ALA A 213 -0.94 1.10 -7.61
CA ALA A 213 -2.07 0.22 -7.88
C ALA A 213 -2.10 -0.94 -6.88
N ILE A 214 -3.22 -1.65 -6.83
CA ILE A 214 -3.40 -2.81 -5.97
C ILE A 214 -2.88 -4.03 -6.72
N GLY A 215 -1.94 -4.76 -6.13
CA GLY A 215 -1.35 -5.95 -6.74
C GLY A 215 -2.10 -7.22 -6.35
N PHE A 216 -2.50 -8.02 -7.34
CA PHE A 216 -3.16 -9.31 -7.20
C PHE A 216 -2.32 -10.42 -7.83
N LYS A 217 -2.51 -11.66 -7.38
CA LYS A 217 -1.95 -12.81 -8.08
C LYS A 217 -2.44 -12.83 -9.54
N LYS A 218 -1.55 -13.19 -10.48
CA LYS A 218 -1.90 -13.31 -11.91
C LYS A 218 -3.13 -14.17 -12.12
N GLY A 219 -4.08 -13.65 -12.93
CA GLY A 219 -5.35 -14.29 -13.23
C GLY A 219 -6.40 -14.17 -12.12
N SER A 220 -6.24 -13.29 -11.15
CA SER A 220 -7.22 -13.07 -10.07
C SER A 220 -8.49 -12.42 -10.62
N GLU A 221 -9.64 -13.01 -10.34
CA GLU A 221 -10.96 -12.42 -10.66
C GLU A 221 -11.24 -11.15 -9.82
N LEU A 222 -10.56 -10.97 -8.70
CA LEU A 222 -10.72 -9.78 -7.85
C LEU A 222 -10.33 -8.50 -8.57
N THR A 223 -9.32 -8.53 -9.44
CA THR A 223 -8.81 -7.35 -10.15
C THR A 223 -9.91 -6.59 -10.88
N ALA A 224 -10.68 -7.30 -11.72
CA ALA A 224 -11.76 -6.67 -12.47
C ALA A 224 -12.93 -6.18 -11.59
N ASN A 225 -13.22 -6.90 -10.50
CA ASN A 225 -14.29 -6.52 -9.56
C ASN A 225 -13.88 -5.29 -8.74
N VAL A 226 -12.62 -5.24 -8.31
CA VAL A 226 -12.05 -4.09 -7.58
C VAL A 226 -12.04 -2.85 -8.48
N ASN A 227 -11.65 -2.96 -9.75
CA ASN A 227 -11.68 -1.82 -10.68
C ASN A 227 -13.08 -1.22 -10.83
N LYS A 228 -14.11 -2.06 -10.98
CA LYS A 228 -15.50 -1.60 -11.02
C LYS A 228 -15.94 -0.90 -9.73
N GLN A 229 -15.46 -1.38 -8.59
CA GLN A 229 -15.79 -0.76 -7.30
C GLN A 229 -15.03 0.56 -7.11
N LEU A 230 -13.77 0.66 -7.56
CA LEU A 230 -13.02 1.92 -7.58
C LEU A 230 -13.73 2.98 -8.41
N GLU A 231 -14.22 2.62 -9.63
CA GLU A 231 -15.02 3.54 -10.47
C GLU A 231 -16.25 4.05 -9.72
N LYS A 232 -16.98 3.17 -9.02
CA LYS A 232 -18.17 3.54 -8.26
C LYS A 232 -17.82 4.50 -7.10
N LEU A 233 -16.77 4.19 -6.34
CA LEU A 233 -16.33 5.02 -5.21
C LEU A 233 -15.72 6.35 -5.65
N ALA A 234 -15.16 6.43 -6.86
CA ALA A 234 -14.77 7.69 -7.49
C ALA A 234 -16.00 8.53 -7.86
N ALA A 235 -16.97 7.89 -8.53
CA ALA A 235 -18.19 8.58 -8.99
C ALA A 235 -19.06 9.11 -7.83
N ASP A 236 -19.11 8.42 -6.69
CA ASP A 236 -19.88 8.87 -5.51
C ASP A 236 -19.09 9.82 -4.58
N GLY A 237 -17.82 10.10 -4.93
CA GLY A 237 -16.94 11.02 -4.21
C GLY A 237 -16.28 10.44 -2.96
N THR A 238 -16.38 9.13 -2.71
CA THR A 238 -15.77 8.48 -1.55
C THR A 238 -14.24 8.59 -1.59
N ILE A 239 -13.61 8.32 -2.76
CA ILE A 239 -12.15 8.45 -2.90
C ILE A 239 -11.69 9.89 -2.63
N ALA A 240 -12.40 10.90 -3.16
CA ALA A 240 -12.06 12.30 -2.95
C ALA A 240 -12.13 12.71 -1.47
N LYS A 241 -13.17 12.25 -0.74
CA LYS A 241 -13.32 12.50 0.70
C LYS A 241 -12.22 11.85 1.52
N LEU A 242 -11.82 10.61 1.18
CA LEU A 242 -10.70 9.93 1.84
C LEU A 242 -9.39 10.66 1.55
N ALA A 243 -9.16 11.08 0.30
CA ALA A 243 -7.98 11.85 -0.07
C ALA A 243 -7.89 13.17 0.70
N GLU A 244 -9.00 13.90 0.86
CA GLU A 244 -9.06 15.12 1.68
C GLU A 244 -8.75 14.82 3.14
N LYS A 245 -9.37 13.78 3.71
CA LYS A 245 -9.15 13.36 5.11
C LYS A 245 -7.68 13.10 5.44
N TYR A 246 -6.94 12.50 4.50
CA TYR A 246 -5.54 12.12 4.69
C TYR A 246 -4.54 13.08 4.04
N GLY A 247 -5.01 14.23 3.50
CA GLY A 247 -4.15 15.24 2.89
C GLY A 247 -3.53 14.82 1.55
N LEU A 248 -4.20 13.92 0.81
CA LEU A 248 -3.72 13.31 -0.44
C LEU A 248 -4.48 13.80 -1.69
N SER A 249 -5.29 14.86 -1.58
CA SER A 249 -6.14 15.35 -2.68
C SER A 249 -5.37 15.70 -3.96
N ASN A 250 -4.08 16.03 -3.85
CA ASN A 250 -3.24 16.38 -5.00
C ASN A 250 -2.60 15.18 -5.69
N THR A 251 -2.71 13.98 -5.12
CA THR A 251 -2.05 12.76 -5.61
C THR A 251 -3.00 11.60 -5.81
N ALA A 252 -4.14 11.57 -5.11
CA ALA A 252 -5.17 10.57 -5.32
C ALA A 252 -5.82 10.74 -6.70
N ILE A 253 -5.98 9.63 -7.42
CA ILE A 253 -6.64 9.58 -8.73
C ILE A 253 -8.12 9.29 -8.47
N THR A 254 -8.98 10.17 -8.94
CA THR A 254 -10.44 10.11 -8.76
C THR A 254 -11.21 9.95 -10.08
N ASP A 255 -10.49 9.82 -11.19
CA ASP A 255 -11.04 9.52 -12.51
C ASP A 255 -10.24 8.39 -13.16
N PHE A 256 -10.92 7.34 -13.56
CA PHE A 256 -10.34 6.14 -14.17
C PHE A 256 -10.70 5.98 -15.66
N ALA A 257 -11.24 7.02 -16.29
CA ALA A 257 -11.75 6.93 -17.67
C ALA A 257 -10.65 6.53 -18.67
N ASP A 258 -9.45 7.05 -18.50
CA ASP A 258 -8.29 6.79 -19.38
C ASP A 258 -7.55 5.47 -19.06
N GLN A 259 -8.01 4.70 -18.07
CA GLN A 259 -7.38 3.45 -17.65
C GLN A 259 -8.17 2.19 -18.08
N LYS A 260 -9.22 2.36 -18.90
CA LYS A 260 -10.13 1.28 -19.35
C LYS A 260 -9.62 0.56 -20.58
#